data_350782629d68449f160ff4773e76db3f
#
_entry.id   350782629d68449f160ff4773e76db3f
#
_cell.length_a   1.000
_cell.length_b   1.000
_cell.length_c   1.000
_cell.angle_alpha   90.00
_cell.angle_beta   90.00
_cell.angle_gamma   90.00
#
_symmetry.space_group_name_H-M   'P 1'
#
loop_
_entity.id
_entity.type
_entity.pdbx_description
1 polymer ?
#
loop_
_entity_poly.entity_id
_entity_poly.type
_entity_poly.pdbx_seq_one_letter_code
_entity_poly.pdbx_strand_id
1 'polypeptide(L)'
;MFELVLMVPETSVEAVGEALDALDALSTSVEDADAMTDAEQALFGEPGMPPPKEGWQRSRVVALFSSESVAREAADLLRLQDFFEGCAVLGVQAVPEQDWVRLTQSQFAPVEITPTFWIVPSWHEPPAAAKQVIRLDPGLAFGTGTHPTTRMCLRWTAQHPPVGSRVLDYGCGSGILAIGAAKFGAREIVAVDIDPAAVESTRLNASANHVTLSEGLPDIAHGEHDLVLANILATPLKVLAPLLCSHVRSGGHLVLAGILARQADELIEAYAPWVALQVSDEEEGWILMTAVKA
;
A
#
# COMPACT_ATOMS: atom_id res chain seq x y z
N MET A 1 20.25 14.21 -16.22
CA MET A 1 19.50 13.43 -17.21
C MET A 1 18.60 14.37 -17.98
N PHE A 2 18.21 13.99 -19.20
CA PHE A 2 17.35 14.80 -20.06
C PHE A 2 16.20 13.96 -20.60
N GLU A 3 15.01 14.53 -20.65
CA GLU A 3 13.82 13.93 -21.22
C GLU A 3 13.64 14.42 -22.67
N LEU A 4 13.46 13.48 -23.60
CA LEU A 4 12.88 13.72 -24.92
C LEU A 4 11.40 13.41 -24.83
N VAL A 5 10.56 14.41 -25.11
CA VAL A 5 9.11 14.29 -25.05
C VAL A 5 8.54 14.32 -26.47
N LEU A 6 7.77 13.29 -26.79
CA LEU A 6 7.17 13.09 -28.10
C LEU A 6 5.63 13.00 -27.98
N MET A 7 4.94 13.45 -29.01
CA MET A 7 3.53 13.14 -29.25
C MET A 7 3.48 12.11 -30.36
N VAL A 8 2.83 10.97 -30.09
CA VAL A 8 2.87 9.80 -30.98
C VAL A 8 1.45 9.26 -31.17
N PRO A 9 0.98 9.06 -32.42
CA PRO A 9 -0.29 8.36 -32.67
C PRO A 9 -0.17 6.88 -32.30
N GLU A 10 -1.29 6.25 -31.94
CA GLU A 10 -1.37 4.84 -31.54
C GLU A 10 -0.57 3.89 -32.45
N THR A 11 -0.71 4.08 -33.76
CA THR A 11 -0.09 3.23 -34.79
C THR A 11 1.44 3.27 -34.81
N SER A 12 2.07 4.28 -34.24
CA SER A 12 3.52 4.49 -34.26
C SER A 12 4.20 4.28 -32.91
N VAL A 13 3.43 4.00 -31.83
CA VAL A 13 3.97 3.90 -30.46
C VAL A 13 5.01 2.80 -30.34
N GLU A 14 4.75 1.62 -30.89
CA GLU A 14 5.65 0.47 -30.84
C GLU A 14 6.95 0.75 -31.59
N ALA A 15 6.86 1.22 -32.85
CA ALA A 15 8.03 1.53 -33.68
C ALA A 15 8.89 2.66 -33.07
N VAL A 16 8.25 3.67 -32.47
CA VAL A 16 8.97 4.77 -31.78
C VAL A 16 9.65 4.24 -30.52
N GLY A 17 8.99 3.35 -29.76
CA GLY A 17 9.57 2.73 -28.57
C GLY A 17 10.82 1.91 -28.90
N GLU A 18 10.73 1.01 -29.90
CA GLU A 18 11.88 0.22 -30.36
C GLU A 18 13.05 1.10 -30.87
N ALA A 19 12.71 2.18 -31.58
CA ALA A 19 13.75 3.11 -32.06
C ALA A 19 14.42 3.87 -30.93
N LEU A 20 13.68 4.29 -29.87
CA LEU A 20 14.24 4.94 -28.69
C LEU A 20 15.17 4.00 -27.93
N ASP A 21 14.81 2.73 -27.79
CA ASP A 21 15.65 1.72 -27.15
C ASP A 21 16.95 1.50 -27.96
N ALA A 22 16.85 1.47 -29.30
CA ALA A 22 18.01 1.37 -30.18
C ALA A 22 18.91 2.62 -30.19
N LEU A 23 18.40 3.76 -29.73
CA LEU A 23 19.11 5.02 -29.57
C LEU A 23 19.64 5.25 -28.13
N ASP A 24 19.79 4.16 -27.36
CA ASP A 24 20.32 4.18 -25.98
C ASP A 24 19.48 5.02 -24.99
N ALA A 25 18.14 5.06 -25.17
CA ALA A 25 17.28 5.59 -24.12
C ALA A 25 17.43 4.77 -22.82
N LEU A 26 17.62 5.45 -21.70
CA LEU A 26 17.76 4.82 -20.39
C LEU A 26 16.43 4.25 -19.87
N SER A 27 15.33 4.86 -20.26
CA SER A 27 13.96 4.37 -20.05
C SER A 27 13.02 5.07 -21.03
N THR A 28 11.93 4.38 -21.39
CA THR A 28 10.84 4.92 -22.21
C THR A 28 9.53 4.70 -21.47
N SER A 29 8.71 5.74 -21.30
CA SER A 29 7.36 5.66 -20.76
C SER A 29 6.34 6.17 -21.77
N VAL A 30 5.16 5.54 -21.77
CA VAL A 30 4.03 5.91 -22.63
C VAL A 30 2.88 6.32 -21.71
N GLU A 31 2.38 7.53 -21.93
CA GLU A 31 1.32 8.16 -21.14
C GLU A 31 0.16 8.55 -22.05
N ASP A 32 -1.06 8.59 -21.51
CA ASP A 32 -2.19 9.17 -22.22
C ASP A 32 -1.95 10.68 -22.45
N ALA A 33 -1.92 11.10 -23.70
CA ALA A 33 -1.77 12.52 -24.03
C ALA A 33 -3.02 13.34 -23.63
N ASP A 34 -4.15 12.68 -23.41
CA ASP A 34 -5.44 13.28 -23.11
C ASP A 34 -5.88 13.09 -21.63
N ALA A 35 -5.01 12.55 -20.77
CA ALA A 35 -5.27 12.21 -19.35
C ALA A 35 -5.83 13.34 -18.46
N MET A 36 -5.80 14.60 -18.92
CA MET A 36 -6.33 15.75 -18.18
C MET A 36 -7.45 16.45 -18.96
N THR A 37 -8.09 15.75 -19.90
CA THR A 37 -9.14 16.29 -20.75
C THR A 37 -10.39 15.40 -20.71
N ASP A 38 -11.51 15.90 -21.23
CA ASP A 38 -12.76 15.12 -21.38
C ASP A 38 -12.61 13.89 -22.31
N ALA A 39 -11.46 13.75 -22.97
CA ALA A 39 -11.13 12.65 -23.87
C ALA A 39 -10.27 11.55 -23.19
N GLU A 40 -10.00 11.65 -21.89
CA GLU A 40 -9.27 10.65 -21.11
C GLU A 40 -9.87 9.24 -21.29
N GLN A 41 -9.03 8.26 -21.57
CA GLN A 41 -9.44 6.86 -21.75
C GLN A 41 -8.57 5.94 -20.89
N ALA A 42 -9.21 5.23 -19.94
CA ALA A 42 -8.55 4.21 -19.14
C ALA A 42 -8.16 3.01 -20.01
N LEU A 43 -6.87 2.60 -20.00
CA LEU A 43 -6.38 1.38 -20.66
C LEU A 43 -6.74 0.11 -19.88
N PHE A 44 -6.93 0.22 -18.58
CA PHE A 44 -7.26 -0.92 -17.72
C PHE A 44 -8.72 -0.82 -17.29
N GLY A 45 -9.52 -1.83 -17.67
CA GLY A 45 -10.92 -1.91 -17.26
C GLY A 45 -11.06 -2.40 -15.81
N GLU A 46 -11.95 -1.79 -15.05
CA GLU A 46 -12.41 -2.36 -13.79
C GLU A 46 -13.27 -3.61 -14.06
N PRO A 47 -13.35 -4.58 -13.12
CA PRO A 47 -14.19 -5.76 -13.29
C PRO A 47 -15.65 -5.37 -13.58
N GLY A 48 -16.13 -5.71 -14.78
CA GLY A 48 -17.49 -5.39 -15.26
C GLY A 48 -17.56 -4.30 -16.32
N MET A 49 -16.44 -3.66 -16.68
CA MET A 49 -16.37 -2.75 -17.83
C MET A 49 -16.08 -3.48 -19.15
N PRO A 50 -16.44 -2.90 -20.31
CA PRO A 50 -16.05 -3.45 -21.61
C PRO A 50 -14.53 -3.58 -21.70
N PRO A 51 -14.01 -4.56 -22.48
CA PRO A 51 -12.57 -4.76 -22.62
C PRO A 51 -11.88 -3.46 -23.07
N PRO A 52 -10.71 -3.13 -22.47
CA PRO A 52 -9.97 -1.94 -22.82
C PRO A 52 -9.56 -1.97 -24.30
N LYS A 53 -9.42 -0.80 -24.92
CA LYS A 53 -8.83 -0.66 -26.25
C LYS A 53 -7.35 -0.98 -26.21
N GLU A 54 -6.78 -1.38 -27.34
CA GLU A 54 -5.37 -1.78 -27.43
C GLU A 54 -4.37 -0.62 -27.23
N GLY A 55 -4.82 0.64 -27.19
CA GLY A 55 -3.95 1.82 -26.96
C GLY A 55 -4.72 3.14 -26.92
N TRP A 56 -4.02 4.21 -26.55
CA TRP A 56 -4.54 5.58 -26.64
C TRP A 56 -4.41 6.12 -28.05
N GLN A 57 -5.39 6.87 -28.55
CA GLN A 57 -5.35 7.47 -29.89
C GLN A 57 -4.14 8.38 -30.08
N ARG A 58 -3.74 9.07 -28.99
CA ARG A 58 -2.54 9.89 -28.92
C ARG A 58 -1.81 9.57 -27.64
N SER A 59 -0.53 9.28 -27.76
CA SER A 59 0.34 8.98 -26.63
C SER A 59 1.41 10.05 -26.47
N ARG A 60 1.66 10.42 -25.21
CA ARG A 60 2.85 11.18 -24.84
C ARG A 60 3.94 10.17 -24.49
N VAL A 61 4.96 10.08 -25.36
CA VAL A 61 6.11 9.21 -25.13
C VAL A 61 7.24 10.05 -24.54
N VAL A 62 7.76 9.62 -23.38
CA VAL A 62 8.86 10.29 -22.67
C VAL A 62 10.04 9.34 -22.60
N ALA A 63 11.16 9.70 -23.18
CA ALA A 63 12.39 8.93 -23.15
C ALA A 63 13.49 9.67 -22.38
N LEU A 64 14.18 8.97 -21.48
CA LEU A 64 15.28 9.50 -20.69
C LEU A 64 16.62 9.23 -21.36
N PHE A 65 17.48 10.24 -21.37
CA PHE A 65 18.85 10.17 -21.90
C PHE A 65 19.88 10.69 -20.91
N SER A 66 21.12 10.23 -21.05
CA SER A 66 22.23 10.63 -20.19
C SER A 66 22.65 12.10 -20.36
N SER A 67 22.46 12.68 -21.55
CA SER A 67 22.84 14.06 -21.86
C SER A 67 21.85 14.72 -22.85
N GLU A 68 21.87 16.07 -22.88
CA GLU A 68 21.07 16.86 -23.82
C GLU A 68 21.44 16.58 -25.27
N SER A 69 22.74 16.40 -25.57
CA SER A 69 23.24 16.14 -26.91
C SER A 69 22.69 14.83 -27.47
N VAL A 70 22.70 13.76 -26.66
CA VAL A 70 22.17 12.44 -27.05
C VAL A 70 20.64 12.51 -27.27
N ALA A 71 19.91 13.18 -26.37
CA ALA A 71 18.46 13.35 -26.53
C ALA A 71 18.10 14.13 -27.81
N ARG A 72 18.85 15.19 -28.14
CA ARG A 72 18.65 15.95 -29.38
C ARG A 72 19.00 15.15 -30.63
N GLU A 73 20.10 14.40 -30.61
CA GLU A 73 20.50 13.53 -31.72
C GLU A 73 19.45 12.45 -31.96
N ALA A 74 18.92 11.83 -30.89
CA ALA A 74 17.81 10.88 -30.98
C ALA A 74 16.58 11.51 -31.62
N ALA A 75 16.20 12.72 -31.20
CA ALA A 75 15.07 13.45 -31.79
C ALA A 75 15.27 13.73 -33.29
N ASP A 76 16.49 14.08 -33.69
CA ASP A 76 16.80 14.38 -35.12
C ASP A 76 16.82 13.12 -35.96
N LEU A 77 17.32 11.99 -35.45
CA LEU A 77 17.29 10.68 -36.11
C LEU A 77 15.87 10.14 -36.28
N LEU A 78 15.02 10.30 -35.25
CA LEU A 78 13.62 9.90 -35.33
C LEU A 78 12.86 10.65 -36.41
N ARG A 79 13.08 11.96 -36.56
CA ARG A 79 12.45 12.79 -37.62
C ARG A 79 12.74 12.36 -39.01
N LEU A 80 13.82 11.60 -39.25
CA LEU A 80 14.22 11.09 -40.56
C LEU A 80 13.57 9.75 -40.91
N GLN A 81 12.83 9.14 -39.97
CA GLN A 81 12.22 7.83 -40.19
C GLN A 81 10.80 7.94 -40.74
N ASP A 82 10.45 7.07 -41.65
CA ASP A 82 9.11 7.04 -42.27
C ASP A 82 8.00 6.78 -41.24
N PHE A 83 8.27 5.94 -40.22
CA PHE A 83 7.30 5.64 -39.14
C PHE A 83 7.05 6.83 -38.21
N PHE A 84 7.84 7.90 -38.31
CA PHE A 84 7.67 9.11 -37.49
C PHE A 84 6.65 10.08 -38.13
N GLU A 85 6.06 9.74 -39.28
CA GLU A 85 4.98 10.52 -39.91
C GLU A 85 3.78 10.62 -38.93
N GLY A 86 3.28 11.82 -38.68
CA GLY A 86 2.23 12.10 -37.72
C GLY A 86 2.69 12.22 -36.27
N CYS A 87 3.95 11.95 -35.98
CA CYS A 87 4.56 12.20 -34.66
C CYS A 87 5.09 13.64 -34.53
N ALA A 88 5.25 14.12 -33.33
CA ALA A 88 5.85 15.43 -33.05
C ALA A 88 6.83 15.37 -31.86
N VAL A 89 7.96 16.03 -32.01
CA VAL A 89 8.88 16.31 -30.90
C VAL A 89 8.35 17.51 -30.13
N LEU A 90 7.93 17.33 -28.90
CA LEU A 90 7.44 18.40 -28.04
C LEU A 90 8.60 19.19 -27.39
N GLY A 91 9.71 18.51 -27.12
CA GLY A 91 10.91 19.17 -26.59
C GLY A 91 11.92 18.21 -26.00
N VAL A 92 13.11 18.76 -25.72
CA VAL A 92 14.13 18.16 -24.88
C VAL A 92 14.28 19.06 -23.67
N GLN A 93 14.12 18.49 -22.47
CA GLN A 93 14.20 19.25 -21.21
C GLN A 93 15.10 18.57 -20.20
N ALA A 94 15.81 19.36 -19.43
CA ALA A 94 16.57 18.80 -18.31
C ALA A 94 15.60 18.24 -17.28
N VAL A 95 15.83 17.00 -16.85
CA VAL A 95 15.18 16.49 -15.64
C VAL A 95 15.82 17.21 -14.47
N PRO A 96 15.07 18.01 -13.71
CA PRO A 96 15.61 18.62 -12.52
C PRO A 96 16.17 17.50 -11.62
N GLU A 97 17.35 17.68 -11.06
CA GLU A 97 17.79 16.85 -9.93
C GLU A 97 16.86 17.16 -8.77
N GLN A 98 15.67 16.57 -8.84
CA GLN A 98 14.77 16.59 -7.70
C GLN A 98 15.31 15.57 -6.70
N ASP A 99 15.49 16.02 -5.49
CA ASP A 99 15.68 15.12 -4.35
C ASP A 99 14.35 14.36 -4.13
N TRP A 100 14.18 13.28 -4.92
CA TRP A 100 13.00 12.42 -4.86
C TRP A 100 12.75 11.90 -3.44
N VAL A 101 13.82 11.72 -2.68
CA VAL A 101 13.75 11.32 -1.28
C VAL A 101 13.03 12.41 -0.49
N ARG A 102 13.43 13.66 -0.65
CA ARG A 102 12.82 14.80 0.05
C ARG A 102 11.39 15.10 -0.42
N LEU A 103 11.10 14.92 -1.70
CA LEU A 103 9.75 15.06 -2.27
C LEU A 103 8.82 13.99 -1.73
N THR A 104 9.25 12.73 -1.75
CA THR A 104 8.52 11.61 -1.18
C THR A 104 8.31 11.82 0.33
N GLN A 105 9.35 12.22 1.05
CA GLN A 105 9.27 12.52 2.48
C GLN A 105 8.26 13.63 2.79
N SER A 106 8.17 14.67 1.95
CA SER A 106 7.22 15.77 2.17
C SER A 106 5.74 15.38 2.01
N GLN A 107 5.46 14.27 1.31
CA GLN A 107 4.10 13.77 1.10
C GLN A 107 3.56 12.98 2.30
N PHE A 108 4.42 12.52 3.21
CA PHE A 108 4.05 11.69 4.34
C PHE A 108 4.20 12.46 5.65
N ALA A 109 3.10 13.10 6.08
CA ALA A 109 3.01 13.75 7.37
C ALA A 109 2.76 12.73 8.51
N PRO A 110 3.06 13.08 9.78
CA PRO A 110 2.61 12.30 10.93
C PRO A 110 1.11 12.06 10.92
N VAL A 111 0.69 10.84 11.24
CA VAL A 111 -0.73 10.43 11.25
C VAL A 111 -1.21 10.33 12.70
N GLU A 112 -2.25 11.09 13.02
CA GLU A 112 -2.91 11.02 14.32
C GLU A 112 -3.85 9.80 14.37
N ILE A 113 -3.64 8.92 15.36
CA ILE A 113 -4.54 7.81 15.69
C ILE A 113 -5.47 8.22 16.82
N THR A 114 -4.90 8.81 17.87
CA THR A 114 -5.60 9.53 18.94
C THR A 114 -4.78 10.76 19.33
N PRO A 115 -5.30 11.72 20.08
CA PRO A 115 -4.53 12.90 20.50
C PRO A 115 -3.17 12.61 21.14
N THR A 116 -2.98 11.41 21.69
CA THR A 116 -1.74 10.99 22.35
C THR A 116 -1.02 9.83 21.69
N PHE A 117 -1.55 9.29 20.57
CA PHE A 117 -0.96 8.17 19.85
C PHE A 117 -0.83 8.50 18.36
N TRP A 118 0.40 8.42 17.84
CA TRP A 118 0.75 8.87 16.49
C TRP A 118 1.62 7.86 15.75
N ILE A 119 1.47 7.83 14.43
CA ILE A 119 2.45 7.21 13.53
C ILE A 119 3.29 8.35 12.97
N VAL A 120 4.60 8.25 13.07
CA VAL A 120 5.51 9.32 12.73
C VAL A 120 6.65 8.77 11.88
N PRO A 121 6.81 9.22 10.62
CA PRO A 121 7.98 8.89 9.79
C PRO A 121 9.28 9.29 10.47
N SER A 122 10.40 8.61 10.11
CA SER A 122 11.71 8.83 10.76
C SER A 122 12.23 10.26 10.61
N TRP A 123 11.85 10.95 9.55
CA TRP A 123 12.26 12.33 9.23
C TRP A 123 11.39 13.42 9.89
N HIS A 124 10.39 13.04 10.66
CA HIS A 124 9.56 13.98 11.42
C HIS A 124 9.77 13.84 12.92
N GLU A 125 9.70 14.99 13.63
CA GLU A 125 9.61 14.99 15.08
C GLU A 125 8.19 14.66 15.53
N PRO A 126 8.02 13.87 16.60
CA PRO A 126 6.69 13.60 17.14
C PRO A 126 6.02 14.90 17.63
N PRO A 127 4.70 15.05 17.43
CA PRO A 127 3.95 16.14 18.05
C PRO A 127 4.12 16.15 19.57
N ALA A 128 4.14 17.35 20.17
CA ALA A 128 4.35 17.51 21.63
C ALA A 128 3.30 16.76 22.49
N ALA A 129 2.10 16.53 21.97
CA ALA A 129 1.04 15.79 22.63
C ALA A 129 1.22 14.27 22.57
N ALA A 130 2.10 13.76 21.71
CA ALA A 130 2.29 12.33 21.51
C ALA A 130 2.93 11.68 22.75
N LYS A 131 2.24 10.70 23.33
CA LYS A 131 2.75 9.85 24.42
C LYS A 131 3.17 8.47 23.91
N GLN A 132 2.49 7.99 22.88
CA GLN A 132 2.83 6.78 22.15
C GLN A 132 3.11 7.12 20.70
N VAL A 133 4.19 6.55 20.17
CA VAL A 133 4.63 6.78 18.80
C VAL A 133 5.03 5.46 18.16
N ILE A 134 4.50 5.20 16.97
CA ILE A 134 5.04 4.20 16.06
C ILE A 134 5.90 4.93 15.03
N ARG A 135 7.18 4.59 14.94
CA ARG A 135 8.08 5.04 13.88
C ARG A 135 7.90 4.13 12.67
N LEU A 136 7.39 4.70 11.59
CA LEU A 136 7.14 3.94 10.38
C LEU A 136 7.36 4.82 9.16
N ASP A 137 8.29 4.40 8.32
CA ASP A 137 8.53 5.01 7.02
C ASP A 137 7.67 4.31 5.95
N PRO A 138 7.10 5.04 5.00
CA PRO A 138 6.46 4.46 3.84
C PRO A 138 7.44 3.53 3.10
N GLY A 139 7.04 2.30 2.90
CA GLY A 139 7.86 1.26 2.28
C GLY A 139 7.06 0.43 1.27
N LEU A 140 7.67 -0.65 0.78
CA LEU A 140 7.05 -1.59 -0.17
C LEU A 140 5.97 -2.47 0.48
N ALA A 141 5.99 -2.65 1.81
CA ALA A 141 4.99 -3.43 2.51
C ALA A 141 3.71 -2.62 2.77
N PHE A 142 2.57 -3.28 2.64
CA PHE A 142 1.26 -2.69 2.95
C PHE A 142 1.14 -2.31 4.42
N GLY A 143 0.40 -1.23 4.73
CA GLY A 143 0.16 -0.80 6.12
C GLY A 143 1.01 0.40 6.54
N THR A 144 1.00 1.50 5.77
CA THR A 144 1.68 2.77 6.13
C THR A 144 1.00 3.54 7.26
N GLY A 145 -0.17 3.06 7.72
CA GLY A 145 -0.94 3.73 8.77
C GLY A 145 -1.90 4.83 8.29
N THR A 146 -1.82 5.24 7.04
CA THR A 146 -2.71 6.26 6.46
C THR A 146 -4.10 5.71 6.11
N HIS A 147 -4.20 4.40 5.87
CA HIS A 147 -5.46 3.78 5.49
C HIS A 147 -6.46 3.72 6.67
N PRO A 148 -7.77 3.98 6.45
CA PRO A 148 -8.80 3.96 7.49
C PRO A 148 -8.80 2.68 8.33
N THR A 149 -8.65 1.52 7.69
CA THR A 149 -8.66 0.22 8.37
C THR A 149 -7.54 0.08 9.40
N THR A 150 -6.34 0.56 9.08
CA THR A 150 -5.20 0.56 10.00
C THR A 150 -5.45 1.53 11.17
N ARG A 151 -5.96 2.74 10.87
CA ARG A 151 -6.31 3.74 11.90
C ARG A 151 -7.34 3.19 12.88
N MET A 152 -8.41 2.55 12.38
CA MET A 152 -9.45 1.95 13.22
C MET A 152 -8.90 0.84 14.13
N CYS A 153 -8.08 -0.08 13.61
CA CYS A 153 -7.44 -1.13 14.42
C CYS A 153 -6.56 -0.56 15.53
N LEU A 154 -5.71 0.43 15.22
CA LEU A 154 -4.83 1.07 16.19
C LEU A 154 -5.61 1.88 17.22
N ARG A 155 -6.68 2.58 16.82
CA ARG A 155 -7.58 3.30 17.70
C ARG A 155 -8.27 2.34 18.68
N TRP A 156 -8.77 1.21 18.16
CA TRP A 156 -9.37 0.17 18.98
C TRP A 156 -8.36 -0.38 20.00
N THR A 157 -7.13 -0.69 19.57
CA THR A 157 -6.05 -1.17 20.47
C THR A 157 -5.71 -0.15 21.56
N ALA A 158 -5.71 1.15 21.22
CA ALA A 158 -5.47 2.21 22.21
C ALA A 158 -6.61 2.33 23.24
N GLN A 159 -7.86 2.07 22.81
CA GLN A 159 -9.05 2.08 23.69
C GLN A 159 -9.17 0.79 24.53
N HIS A 160 -8.60 -0.31 24.06
CA HIS A 160 -8.61 -1.63 24.70
C HIS A 160 -7.15 -2.14 24.84
N PRO A 161 -6.32 -1.50 25.67
CA PRO A 161 -4.90 -1.82 25.79
C PRO A 161 -4.68 -3.29 26.15
N PRO A 162 -3.95 -4.08 25.35
CA PRO A 162 -3.72 -5.50 25.59
C PRO A 162 -2.61 -5.74 26.63
N VAL A 163 -2.69 -5.08 27.79
CA VAL A 163 -1.67 -5.14 28.82
C VAL A 163 -1.49 -6.58 29.34
N GLY A 164 -0.27 -7.10 29.23
CA GLY A 164 0.07 -8.46 29.66
C GLY A 164 -0.50 -9.59 28.80
N SER A 165 -1.18 -9.24 27.70
CA SER A 165 -1.87 -10.18 26.81
C SER A 165 -0.92 -10.84 25.81
N ARG A 166 -1.35 -12.02 25.31
CA ARG A 166 -0.83 -12.65 24.10
C ARG A 166 -1.60 -12.15 22.89
N VAL A 167 -0.89 -11.66 21.89
CA VAL A 167 -1.49 -11.06 20.68
C VAL A 167 -1.01 -11.79 19.43
N LEU A 168 -1.92 -12.07 18.52
CA LEU A 168 -1.63 -12.54 17.16
C LEU A 168 -2.04 -11.46 16.17
N ASP A 169 -1.13 -11.04 15.30
CA ASP A 169 -1.37 -10.21 14.12
C ASP A 169 -1.26 -11.08 12.86
N TYR A 170 -2.40 -11.40 12.25
CA TYR A 170 -2.49 -12.33 11.12
C TYR A 170 -2.67 -11.57 9.80
N GLY A 171 -1.67 -11.64 8.92
CA GLY A 171 -1.53 -10.76 7.77
C GLY A 171 -0.90 -9.43 8.19
N CYS A 172 0.25 -9.50 8.85
CA CYS A 172 0.86 -8.37 9.56
C CYS A 172 1.41 -7.26 8.65
N GLY A 173 1.72 -7.56 7.39
CA GLY A 173 2.24 -6.59 6.44
C GLY A 173 3.49 -5.86 6.97
N SER A 174 3.37 -4.58 7.25
CA SER A 174 4.43 -3.77 7.88
C SER A 174 4.67 -4.07 9.36
N GLY A 175 3.82 -4.88 10.00
CA GLY A 175 3.85 -5.16 11.43
C GLY A 175 3.25 -4.05 12.30
N ILE A 176 2.61 -3.06 11.72
CA ILE A 176 2.14 -1.86 12.43
C ILE A 176 1.16 -2.18 13.56
N LEU A 177 0.26 -3.16 13.39
CA LEU A 177 -0.70 -3.54 14.43
C LEU A 177 -0.03 -4.30 15.57
N ALA A 178 0.89 -5.22 15.24
CA ALA A 178 1.73 -5.92 16.23
C ALA A 178 2.57 -4.93 17.04
N ILE A 179 3.21 -3.95 16.39
CA ILE A 179 3.97 -2.89 17.05
C ILE A 179 3.04 -2.03 17.92
N GLY A 180 1.85 -1.69 17.42
CA GLY A 180 0.83 -0.98 18.19
C GLY A 180 0.47 -1.74 19.47
N ALA A 181 0.19 -3.04 19.38
CA ALA A 181 -0.11 -3.88 20.54
C ALA A 181 1.05 -3.90 21.55
N ALA A 182 2.30 -3.97 21.08
CA ALA A 182 3.49 -3.88 21.93
C ALA A 182 3.56 -2.55 22.68
N LYS A 183 3.35 -1.43 22.01
CA LYS A 183 3.36 -0.08 22.60
C LYS A 183 2.27 0.09 23.68
N PHE A 184 1.19 -0.67 23.59
CA PHE A 184 0.10 -0.69 24.58
C PHE A 184 0.21 -1.85 25.59
N GLY A 185 1.39 -2.47 25.70
CA GLY A 185 1.74 -3.36 26.82
C GLY A 185 1.42 -4.83 26.61
N ALA A 186 1.21 -5.29 25.39
CA ALA A 186 1.17 -6.72 25.09
C ALA A 186 2.48 -7.41 25.54
N ARG A 187 2.34 -8.63 26.10
CA ARG A 187 3.48 -9.37 26.66
C ARG A 187 4.16 -10.26 25.63
N GLU A 188 3.37 -10.92 24.82
CA GLU A 188 3.81 -11.88 23.82
C GLU A 188 3.07 -11.57 22.51
N ILE A 189 3.81 -11.35 21.45
CA ILE A 189 3.24 -10.94 20.18
C ILE A 189 3.79 -11.84 19.10
N VAL A 190 2.89 -12.45 18.34
CA VAL A 190 3.20 -13.21 17.12
C VAL A 190 2.61 -12.45 15.95
N ALA A 191 3.44 -12.18 14.94
CA ALA A 191 3.05 -11.48 13.71
C ALA A 191 3.35 -12.37 12.51
N VAL A 192 2.35 -12.71 11.73
CA VAL A 192 2.53 -13.62 10.60
C VAL A 192 1.99 -13.05 9.31
N ASP A 193 2.70 -13.34 8.21
CA ASP A 193 2.25 -13.02 6.86
C ASP A 193 2.64 -14.14 5.89
N ILE A 194 1.88 -14.29 4.80
CA ILE A 194 2.19 -15.26 3.74
C ILE A 194 3.34 -14.79 2.85
N ASP A 195 3.61 -13.47 2.82
CA ASP A 195 4.68 -12.85 2.06
C ASP A 195 5.95 -12.72 2.92
N PRO A 196 7.04 -13.40 2.56
CA PRO A 196 8.32 -13.23 3.25
C PRO A 196 8.84 -11.78 3.28
N ALA A 197 8.49 -10.97 2.28
CA ALA A 197 8.89 -9.55 2.26
C ALA A 197 8.14 -8.74 3.34
N ALA A 198 6.87 -9.07 3.61
CA ALA A 198 6.10 -8.50 4.70
C ALA A 198 6.69 -8.90 6.07
N VAL A 199 7.07 -10.17 6.23
CA VAL A 199 7.75 -10.66 7.46
C VAL A 199 9.05 -9.87 7.72
N GLU A 200 9.88 -9.69 6.70
CA GLU A 200 11.12 -8.92 6.82
C GLU A 200 10.84 -7.45 7.14
N SER A 201 9.81 -6.84 6.51
CA SER A 201 9.38 -5.49 6.82
C SER A 201 8.93 -5.36 8.30
N THR A 202 8.13 -6.32 8.78
CA THR A 202 7.72 -6.40 10.20
C THR A 202 8.93 -6.44 11.13
N ARG A 203 9.93 -7.25 10.83
CA ARG A 203 11.18 -7.38 11.60
C ARG A 203 11.93 -6.05 11.69
N LEU A 204 12.11 -5.37 10.56
CA LEU A 204 12.80 -4.09 10.49
C LEU A 204 12.05 -3.00 11.26
N ASN A 205 10.72 -2.93 11.08
CA ASN A 205 9.89 -1.93 11.75
C ASN A 205 9.81 -2.19 13.27
N ALA A 206 9.73 -3.43 13.72
CA ALA A 206 9.78 -3.79 15.13
C ALA A 206 11.10 -3.32 15.77
N SER A 207 12.22 -3.57 15.10
CA SER A 207 13.55 -3.11 15.53
C SER A 207 13.62 -1.58 15.63
N ALA A 208 13.12 -0.86 14.62
CA ALA A 208 13.09 0.61 14.60
C ALA A 208 12.23 1.20 15.73
N ASN A 209 11.24 0.44 16.20
CA ASN A 209 10.36 0.81 17.29
C ASN A 209 10.81 0.30 18.66
N HIS A 210 11.92 -0.43 18.73
CA HIS A 210 12.46 -1.04 19.96
C HIS A 210 11.43 -1.98 20.64
N VAL A 211 10.67 -2.74 19.85
CA VAL A 211 9.74 -3.75 20.33
C VAL A 211 10.22 -5.15 19.97
N THR A 212 9.93 -6.10 20.85
CA THR A 212 10.22 -7.52 20.62
C THR A 212 8.93 -8.25 20.29
N LEU A 213 8.93 -8.98 19.18
CA LEU A 213 7.85 -9.84 18.75
C LEU A 213 8.44 -11.05 18.00
N SER A 214 7.62 -12.06 17.76
CA SER A 214 7.97 -13.21 16.93
C SER A 214 7.30 -13.02 15.56
N GLU A 215 8.09 -12.87 14.51
CA GLU A 215 7.60 -12.71 13.16
C GLU A 215 7.95 -13.93 12.31
N GLY A 216 7.05 -14.28 11.36
CA GLY A 216 7.28 -15.39 10.44
C GLY A 216 6.11 -15.69 9.53
N LEU A 217 6.21 -16.82 8.83
CA LEU A 217 5.13 -17.36 8.02
C LEU A 217 4.00 -17.89 8.92
N PRO A 218 2.79 -18.15 8.39
CA PRO A 218 1.63 -18.59 9.19
C PRO A 218 1.83 -19.85 10.02
N ASP A 219 2.81 -20.66 9.69
CA ASP A 219 3.17 -21.90 10.41
C ASP A 219 3.70 -21.66 11.83
N ILE A 220 4.14 -20.44 12.18
CA ILE A 220 4.54 -20.13 13.56
C ILE A 220 3.37 -19.66 14.44
N ALA A 221 2.19 -19.41 13.86
CA ALA A 221 0.99 -19.04 14.61
C ALA A 221 0.41 -20.25 15.35
N HIS A 222 0.75 -20.41 16.61
CA HIS A 222 0.31 -21.56 17.41
C HIS A 222 -0.45 -21.13 18.67
N GLY A 223 -1.43 -21.98 19.05
CA GLY A 223 -2.17 -21.84 20.30
C GLY A 223 -3.20 -20.71 20.26
N GLU A 224 -3.69 -20.38 21.44
CA GLU A 224 -4.73 -19.37 21.63
C GLU A 224 -4.13 -18.07 22.18
N HIS A 225 -4.76 -16.96 21.79
CA HIS A 225 -4.33 -15.60 22.11
C HIS A 225 -5.47 -14.82 22.77
N ASP A 226 -5.13 -13.83 23.57
CA ASP A 226 -6.08 -12.91 24.20
C ASP A 226 -6.70 -11.95 23.18
N LEU A 227 -5.91 -11.61 22.15
CA LEU A 227 -6.30 -10.72 21.06
C LEU A 227 -5.78 -11.28 19.73
N VAL A 228 -6.65 -11.42 18.76
CA VAL A 228 -6.31 -11.72 17.36
C VAL A 228 -6.71 -10.54 16.50
N LEU A 229 -5.76 -9.96 15.81
CA LEU A 229 -5.91 -8.88 14.83
C LEU A 229 -5.76 -9.47 13.42
N ALA A 230 -6.62 -9.08 12.49
CA ALA A 230 -6.43 -9.38 11.08
C ALA A 230 -6.98 -8.22 10.22
N ASN A 231 -6.08 -7.49 9.55
CA ASN A 231 -6.43 -6.39 8.65
C ASN A 231 -6.09 -6.79 7.20
N ILE A 232 -6.89 -7.69 6.65
CA ILE A 232 -6.75 -8.23 5.30
C ILE A 232 -8.09 -8.16 4.56
N LEU A 233 -8.10 -8.48 3.26
CA LEU A 233 -9.31 -8.39 2.44
C LEU A 233 -10.42 -9.33 2.93
N ALA A 234 -11.68 -8.95 2.73
CA ALA A 234 -12.86 -9.69 3.18
C ALA A 234 -12.94 -11.15 2.69
N THR A 235 -12.53 -11.44 1.46
CA THR A 235 -12.56 -12.80 0.91
C THR A 235 -11.63 -13.75 1.67
N PRO A 236 -10.32 -13.44 1.87
CA PRO A 236 -9.48 -14.22 2.78
C PRO A 236 -10.03 -14.33 4.20
N LEU A 237 -10.58 -13.25 4.78
CA LEU A 237 -11.16 -13.29 6.13
C LEU A 237 -12.28 -14.34 6.24
N LYS A 238 -13.17 -14.45 5.24
CA LYS A 238 -14.23 -15.48 5.22
C LYS A 238 -13.65 -16.89 5.19
N VAL A 239 -12.64 -17.14 4.36
CA VAL A 239 -11.99 -18.45 4.24
C VAL A 239 -11.26 -18.83 5.53
N LEU A 240 -10.61 -17.86 6.17
CA LEU A 240 -9.81 -18.07 7.37
C LEU A 240 -10.64 -18.01 8.66
N ALA A 241 -11.96 -17.82 8.62
CA ALA A 241 -12.80 -17.68 9.81
C ALA A 241 -12.61 -18.82 10.84
N PRO A 242 -12.61 -20.13 10.44
CA PRO A 242 -12.37 -21.21 11.40
C PRO A 242 -10.98 -21.10 12.06
N LEU A 243 -9.95 -20.79 11.28
CA LEU A 243 -8.58 -20.70 11.74
C LEU A 243 -8.41 -19.51 12.71
N LEU A 244 -8.84 -18.32 12.32
CA LEU A 244 -8.73 -17.13 13.15
C LEU A 244 -9.48 -17.30 14.46
N CYS A 245 -10.71 -17.85 14.42
CA CYS A 245 -11.47 -18.16 15.62
C CYS A 245 -10.81 -19.22 16.51
N SER A 246 -10.08 -20.19 15.94
CA SER A 246 -9.35 -21.19 16.73
C SER A 246 -8.18 -20.57 17.51
N HIS A 247 -7.61 -19.50 17.00
CA HIS A 247 -6.54 -18.75 17.68
C HIS A 247 -7.02 -17.80 18.77
N VAL A 248 -8.31 -17.52 18.87
CA VAL A 248 -8.87 -16.71 19.96
C VAL A 248 -9.21 -17.61 21.13
N ARG A 249 -8.70 -17.32 22.35
CA ARG A 249 -9.12 -18.04 23.57
C ARG A 249 -10.55 -17.68 23.96
N SER A 250 -11.17 -18.50 24.83
CA SER A 250 -12.43 -18.11 25.48
C SER A 250 -12.26 -16.80 26.27
N GLY A 251 -13.18 -15.85 26.09
CA GLY A 251 -13.11 -14.48 26.60
C GLY A 251 -12.09 -13.58 25.88
N GLY A 252 -11.42 -14.08 24.83
CA GLY A 252 -10.50 -13.28 23.99
C GLY A 252 -11.23 -12.47 22.91
N HIS A 253 -10.53 -11.50 22.37
CA HIS A 253 -11.04 -10.59 21.34
C HIS A 253 -10.56 -10.96 19.96
N LEU A 254 -11.46 -10.86 18.99
CA LEU A 254 -11.17 -10.89 17.54
C LEU A 254 -11.46 -9.51 16.97
N VAL A 255 -10.50 -8.96 16.22
CA VAL A 255 -10.61 -7.64 15.57
C VAL A 255 -10.24 -7.80 14.11
N LEU A 256 -11.20 -7.52 13.23
CA LEU A 256 -11.10 -7.68 11.79
C LEU A 256 -11.27 -6.34 11.09
N ALA A 257 -10.44 -6.07 10.08
CA ALA A 257 -10.51 -4.90 9.23
C ALA A 257 -10.08 -5.25 7.80
N GLY A 258 -10.07 -4.27 6.89
CA GLY A 258 -9.90 -4.52 5.46
C GLY A 258 -11.22 -4.88 4.77
N ILE A 259 -12.33 -4.46 5.36
CA ILE A 259 -13.70 -4.83 5.01
C ILE A 259 -14.46 -3.56 4.60
N LEU A 260 -15.10 -3.56 3.45
CA LEU A 260 -16.02 -2.50 3.05
C LEU A 260 -17.37 -2.66 3.77
N ALA A 261 -18.04 -1.56 4.09
CA ALA A 261 -19.32 -1.58 4.81
C ALA A 261 -20.36 -2.53 4.18
N ARG A 262 -20.42 -2.59 2.83
CA ARG A 262 -21.34 -3.50 2.10
C ARG A 262 -21.04 -5.00 2.29
N GLN A 263 -19.90 -5.37 2.87
CA GLN A 263 -19.48 -6.75 3.08
C GLN A 263 -19.75 -7.25 4.52
N ALA A 264 -20.32 -6.40 5.38
CA ALA A 264 -20.53 -6.71 6.79
C ALA A 264 -21.33 -8.01 7.00
N ASP A 265 -22.49 -8.14 6.32
CA ASP A 265 -23.40 -9.28 6.49
C ASP A 265 -22.73 -10.61 6.10
N GLU A 266 -21.93 -10.60 5.03
CA GLU A 266 -21.19 -11.79 4.58
C GLU A 266 -20.17 -12.26 5.63
N LEU A 267 -19.52 -11.32 6.33
CA LEU A 267 -18.57 -11.63 7.41
C LEU A 267 -19.32 -12.11 8.65
N ILE A 268 -20.43 -11.47 9.02
CA ILE A 268 -21.26 -11.91 10.15
C ILE A 268 -21.71 -13.36 9.94
N GLU A 269 -22.22 -13.70 8.76
CA GLU A 269 -22.64 -15.07 8.41
C GLU A 269 -21.46 -16.06 8.48
N ALA A 270 -20.32 -15.70 7.88
CA ALA A 270 -19.14 -16.56 7.85
C ALA A 270 -18.57 -16.87 9.24
N TYR A 271 -18.67 -15.94 10.18
CA TYR A 271 -18.13 -16.10 11.55
C TYR A 271 -19.16 -16.60 12.58
N ALA A 272 -20.47 -16.61 12.23
CA ALA A 272 -21.57 -17.00 13.13
C ALA A 272 -21.39 -18.36 13.85
N PRO A 273 -20.75 -19.41 13.25
CA PRO A 273 -20.53 -20.67 13.96
C PRO A 273 -19.60 -20.58 15.19
N TRP A 274 -18.78 -19.52 15.28
CA TRP A 274 -17.72 -19.40 16.30
C TRP A 274 -17.89 -18.20 17.19
N VAL A 275 -18.28 -17.04 16.65
CA VAL A 275 -18.37 -15.77 17.37
C VAL A 275 -19.50 -14.89 16.83
N ALA A 276 -20.05 -14.03 17.68
CA ALA A 276 -20.99 -12.99 17.24
C ALA A 276 -20.20 -11.75 16.82
N LEU A 277 -19.89 -11.67 15.53
CA LEU A 277 -19.16 -10.55 14.94
C LEU A 277 -20.08 -9.33 14.78
N GLN A 278 -19.60 -8.15 15.14
CA GLN A 278 -20.37 -6.90 15.01
C GLN A 278 -19.48 -5.77 14.47
N VAL A 279 -20.08 -4.82 13.74
CA VAL A 279 -19.41 -3.58 13.34
C VAL A 279 -19.23 -2.70 14.56
N SER A 280 -18.02 -2.27 14.82
CA SER A 280 -17.63 -1.46 16.00
C SER A 280 -17.08 -0.08 15.63
N ASP A 281 -16.61 0.13 14.41
CA ASP A 281 -16.17 1.44 13.90
C ASP A 281 -16.37 1.48 12.37
N GLU A 282 -16.52 2.69 11.81
CA GLU A 282 -16.63 2.92 10.36
C GLU A 282 -15.92 4.23 9.98
N GLU A 283 -15.11 4.18 8.92
CA GLU A 283 -14.37 5.33 8.43
C GLU A 283 -14.21 5.21 6.89
N GLU A 284 -14.65 6.22 6.14
CA GLU A 284 -14.52 6.31 4.68
C GLU A 284 -15.09 5.08 3.93
N GLY A 285 -16.20 4.50 4.40
CA GLY A 285 -16.84 3.31 3.81
C GLY A 285 -16.15 1.99 4.16
N TRP A 286 -15.08 2.01 4.97
CA TRP A 286 -14.44 0.84 5.56
C TRP A 286 -14.92 0.62 6.98
N ILE A 287 -15.01 -0.63 7.41
CA ILE A 287 -15.47 -0.99 8.76
C ILE A 287 -14.43 -1.78 9.54
N LEU A 288 -14.49 -1.60 10.85
CA LEU A 288 -13.87 -2.47 11.84
C LEU A 288 -14.94 -3.39 12.43
N MET A 289 -14.67 -4.67 12.46
CA MET A 289 -15.56 -5.64 13.08
C MET A 289 -14.87 -6.32 14.26
N THR A 290 -15.62 -6.51 15.34
CA THR A 290 -15.09 -7.11 16.58
C THR A 290 -16.01 -8.19 17.14
N ALA A 291 -15.42 -9.15 17.84
CA ALA A 291 -16.14 -10.15 18.61
C ALA A 291 -15.37 -10.53 19.87
N VAL A 292 -16.08 -11.04 20.85
CA VAL A 292 -15.52 -11.76 22.01
C VAL A 292 -15.93 -13.22 21.87
N LYS A 293 -14.96 -14.14 21.96
CA LYS A 293 -15.24 -15.57 21.90
C LYS A 293 -15.81 -16.03 23.25
N ALA A 294 -16.95 -16.71 23.21
CA ALA A 294 -17.62 -17.25 24.40
C ALA A 294 -16.78 -18.29 25.15
#